data_64a9639c2976cf407ed595aadf46c7c3
#
_entry.id   64a9639c2976cf407ed595aadf46c7c3
#
_cell.length_a   1.000
_cell.length_b   1.000
_cell.length_c   1.000
_cell.angle_alpha   90.00
_cell.angle_beta   90.00
_cell.angle_gamma   90.00
#
_symmetry.space_group_name_H-M   'P 1'
#
loop_
_entity.id
_entity.type
_entity.pdbx_description
1 polymer ?
#
loop_
_entity_poly.entity_id
_entity_poly.type
_entity_poly.pdbx_seq_one_letter_code
_entity_poly.pdbx_strand_id
1 'polypeptide(L)'
;MVPAKEIKQVVEGIPKDMPILIDEAYHHFVDDPKYATSIPYVLEGRPVIIARTFSKIAALAGMRLGYAVAPANMISEMRPYSMGSINALVKWGGVASLKDTAAQADVKKKVMDLRKKTTADLTAYGYECIPSETNFFMVSIGREIQPVIDEFRAKKVMVGRPFPPMTTHMRVSIGTAEEMDRFTKAFKEIFPAKTRQTAAGI
;
A
#
# COMPACT_ATOMS: atom_id res chain seq x y z
N MET A 1 0.61 -6.87 4.75
CA MET A 1 1.74 -7.54 4.10
C MET A 1 1.58 -9.04 4.31
N VAL A 2 1.81 -9.86 3.28
CA VAL A 2 1.81 -11.32 3.40
C VAL A 2 3.25 -11.77 3.64
N PRO A 3 3.56 -12.52 4.71
CA PRO A 3 4.91 -13.02 4.97
C PRO A 3 5.40 -13.97 3.88
N ALA A 4 6.71 -13.99 3.62
CA ALA A 4 7.33 -14.86 2.62
C ALA A 4 7.02 -16.35 2.86
N LYS A 5 6.94 -16.78 4.13
CA LYS A 5 6.55 -18.14 4.50
C LYS A 5 5.15 -18.54 3.98
N GLU A 6 4.20 -17.63 4.06
CA GLU A 6 2.82 -17.87 3.60
C GLU A 6 2.75 -17.89 2.07
N ILE A 7 3.45 -16.97 1.40
CA ILE A 7 3.59 -17.00 -0.07
C ILE A 7 4.20 -18.34 -0.51
N LYS A 8 5.26 -18.79 0.16
CA LYS A 8 5.89 -20.09 -0.11
C LYS A 8 4.88 -21.22 0.01
N GLN A 9 4.10 -21.28 1.09
CA GLN A 9 3.07 -22.31 1.30
C GLN A 9 2.04 -22.33 0.16
N VAL A 10 1.60 -21.16 -0.31
CA VAL A 10 0.67 -21.07 -1.44
C VAL A 10 1.34 -21.58 -2.73
N VAL A 11 2.54 -21.08 -3.06
CA VAL A 11 3.26 -21.47 -4.29
C VAL A 11 3.59 -22.96 -4.33
N GLU A 12 3.93 -23.57 -3.19
CA GLU A 12 4.25 -25.00 -3.10
C GLU A 12 3.00 -25.89 -3.02
N GLY A 13 1.89 -25.37 -2.48
CA GLY A 13 0.66 -26.10 -2.26
C GLY A 13 -0.26 -26.21 -3.48
N ILE A 14 -0.05 -25.42 -4.53
CA ILE A 14 -0.85 -25.46 -5.76
C ILE A 14 -0.18 -26.30 -6.85
N PRO A 15 -0.93 -26.79 -7.87
CA PRO A 15 -0.36 -27.48 -9.03
C PRO A 15 0.77 -26.64 -9.69
N LYS A 16 1.81 -27.34 -10.15
CA LYS A 16 3.01 -26.67 -10.69
C LYS A 16 2.76 -25.87 -11.97
N ASP A 17 1.70 -26.19 -12.70
CA ASP A 17 1.27 -25.54 -13.94
C ASP A 17 0.19 -24.46 -13.73
N MET A 18 -0.30 -24.30 -12.48
CA MET A 18 -1.29 -23.28 -12.16
C MET A 18 -0.64 -21.89 -12.05
N PRO A 19 -1.07 -20.89 -12.86
CA PRO A 19 -0.53 -19.56 -12.77
C PRO A 19 -1.00 -18.82 -11.50
N ILE A 20 -0.09 -18.08 -10.88
CA ILE A 20 -0.37 -17.22 -9.73
C ILE A 20 0.00 -15.78 -10.08
N LEU A 21 -0.91 -14.85 -9.81
CA LEU A 21 -0.63 -13.41 -9.82
C LEU A 21 -0.33 -12.94 -8.39
N ILE A 22 0.85 -12.38 -8.19
CA ILE A 22 1.27 -11.77 -6.91
C ILE A 22 1.40 -10.26 -7.11
N ASP A 23 0.55 -9.49 -6.41
CA ASP A 23 0.58 -8.03 -6.46
C ASP A 23 1.63 -7.49 -5.49
N GLU A 24 2.74 -7.00 -6.03
CA GLU A 24 3.82 -6.34 -5.29
C GLU A 24 3.80 -4.80 -5.46
N ALA A 25 2.64 -4.18 -5.66
CA ALA A 25 2.53 -2.74 -5.87
C ALA A 25 3.10 -1.89 -4.72
N TYR A 26 3.17 -2.43 -3.51
CA TYR A 26 3.68 -1.73 -2.33
C TYR A 26 5.00 -2.29 -1.81
N HIS A 27 5.65 -3.22 -2.49
CA HIS A 27 6.84 -3.91 -2.01
C HIS A 27 7.98 -2.98 -1.59
N HIS A 28 8.14 -1.82 -2.24
CA HIS A 28 9.18 -0.85 -1.91
C HIS A 28 9.05 -0.26 -0.50
N PHE A 29 7.83 -0.20 0.06
CA PHE A 29 7.58 0.37 1.39
C PHE A 29 7.77 -0.63 2.53
N VAL A 30 7.86 -1.91 2.23
CA VAL A 30 7.95 -2.96 3.25
C VAL A 30 9.33 -2.94 3.90
N ASP A 31 9.34 -3.01 5.24
CA ASP A 31 10.55 -3.05 6.07
C ASP A 31 10.55 -4.23 7.04
N ASP A 32 9.47 -5.03 7.05
CA ASP A 32 9.36 -6.22 7.88
C ASP A 32 10.29 -7.32 7.33
N PRO A 33 11.23 -7.88 8.14
CA PRO A 33 12.16 -8.92 7.72
C PRO A 33 11.47 -10.24 7.32
N LYS A 34 10.18 -10.41 7.65
CA LYS A 34 9.38 -11.57 7.22
C LYS A 34 8.94 -11.47 5.77
N TYR A 35 9.10 -10.32 5.13
CA TYR A 35 8.78 -10.12 3.72
C TYR A 35 9.96 -10.49 2.83
N ALA A 36 9.66 -11.09 1.69
CA ALA A 36 10.58 -11.20 0.57
C ALA A 36 9.80 -11.03 -0.75
N THR A 37 10.47 -10.51 -1.78
CA THR A 37 9.90 -10.48 -3.13
C THR A 37 9.75 -11.91 -3.67
N SER A 38 8.74 -12.11 -4.51
CA SER A 38 8.45 -13.40 -5.15
C SER A 38 9.25 -13.64 -6.45
N ILE A 39 10.18 -12.75 -6.81
CA ILE A 39 11.05 -12.91 -8.00
C ILE A 39 11.77 -14.27 -8.05
N PRO A 40 12.28 -14.85 -6.94
CA PRO A 40 12.93 -16.17 -7.01
C PRO A 40 12.07 -17.26 -7.64
N TYR A 41 10.76 -17.27 -7.41
CA TYR A 41 9.88 -18.26 -8.03
C TYR A 41 9.78 -18.13 -9.55
N VAL A 42 9.86 -16.90 -10.06
CA VAL A 42 9.93 -16.65 -11.51
C VAL A 42 11.23 -17.21 -12.08
N LEU A 43 12.34 -17.02 -11.38
CA LEU A 43 13.67 -17.52 -11.79
C LEU A 43 13.77 -19.05 -11.72
N GLU A 44 13.00 -19.67 -10.83
CA GLU A 44 12.84 -21.15 -10.73
C GLU A 44 11.91 -21.72 -11.81
N GLY A 45 11.37 -20.88 -12.69
CA GLY A 45 10.46 -21.28 -13.76
C GLY A 45 9.03 -21.61 -13.31
N ARG A 46 8.65 -21.24 -12.08
CA ARG A 46 7.27 -21.36 -11.62
C ARG A 46 6.37 -20.38 -12.38
N PRO A 47 5.10 -20.73 -12.67
CA PRO A 47 4.17 -19.86 -13.39
C PRO A 47 3.65 -18.71 -12.49
N VAL A 48 4.58 -17.92 -11.98
CA VAL A 48 4.31 -16.76 -11.12
C VAL A 48 4.40 -15.49 -11.95
N ILE A 49 3.38 -14.65 -11.86
CA ILE A 49 3.32 -13.32 -12.45
C ILE A 49 3.37 -12.31 -11.30
N ILE A 50 4.40 -11.48 -11.27
CA ILE A 50 4.53 -10.41 -10.27
C ILE A 50 4.11 -9.11 -10.90
N ALA A 51 3.08 -8.46 -10.35
CA ALA A 51 2.65 -7.14 -10.80
C ALA A 51 3.30 -6.03 -9.96
N ARG A 52 3.93 -5.07 -10.62
CA ARG A 52 4.53 -3.87 -10.00
C ARG A 52 4.08 -2.59 -10.68
N THR A 53 4.15 -1.48 -9.98
CA THR A 53 3.65 -0.20 -10.47
C THR A 53 4.60 0.95 -10.14
N PHE A 54 4.63 1.94 -11.02
CA PHE A 54 5.25 3.24 -10.76
C PHE A 54 4.31 4.23 -10.06
N SER A 55 3.05 3.84 -9.84
CA SER A 55 2.03 4.71 -9.24
C SER A 55 2.26 5.01 -7.75
N LYS A 56 3.13 4.26 -7.05
CA LYS A 56 3.32 4.36 -5.59
C LYS A 56 4.64 5.02 -5.25
N ILE A 57 5.72 4.24 -5.10
CA ILE A 57 7.02 4.77 -4.67
C ILE A 57 7.57 5.85 -5.61
N ALA A 58 7.33 5.71 -6.90
CA ALA A 58 7.80 6.66 -7.92
C ALA A 58 6.88 7.86 -8.12
N ALA A 59 5.74 7.95 -7.44
CA ALA A 59 4.76 9.04 -7.54
C ALA A 59 4.22 9.28 -8.98
N LEU A 60 4.29 8.29 -9.87
CA LEU A 60 3.88 8.39 -11.28
C LEU A 60 2.47 7.85 -11.55
N ALA A 61 1.55 7.96 -10.59
CA ALA A 61 0.19 7.41 -10.72
C ALA A 61 -0.56 7.94 -11.97
N GLY A 62 -0.40 9.22 -12.29
CA GLY A 62 -1.00 9.83 -13.47
C GLY A 62 -0.44 9.34 -14.80
N MET A 63 0.77 8.79 -14.80
CA MET A 63 1.43 8.27 -16.00
C MET A 63 0.91 6.89 -16.44
N ARG A 64 0.11 6.21 -15.63
CA ARG A 64 -0.49 4.90 -15.92
C ARG A 64 0.54 3.84 -16.33
N LEU A 65 1.67 3.75 -15.61
CA LEU A 65 2.76 2.83 -15.88
C LEU A 65 2.90 1.77 -14.79
N GLY A 66 3.04 0.54 -15.22
CA GLY A 66 3.37 -0.63 -14.40
C GLY A 66 4.10 -1.67 -15.24
N TYR A 67 4.52 -2.74 -14.62
CA TYR A 67 5.16 -3.85 -15.30
C TYR A 67 4.87 -5.18 -14.60
N ALA A 68 4.98 -6.25 -15.37
CA ALA A 68 4.95 -7.60 -14.84
C ALA A 68 6.35 -8.25 -14.96
N VAL A 69 6.67 -9.11 -14.01
CA VAL A 69 7.82 -10.02 -14.05
C VAL A 69 7.27 -11.44 -14.04
N ALA A 70 7.55 -12.21 -15.08
CA ALA A 70 7.09 -13.58 -15.23
C ALA A 70 8.05 -14.37 -16.13
N PRO A 71 7.95 -15.72 -16.20
CA PRO A 71 8.69 -16.53 -17.17
C PRO A 71 8.44 -16.05 -18.62
N ALA A 72 9.46 -16.16 -19.47
CA ALA A 72 9.44 -15.58 -20.82
C ALA A 72 8.29 -16.13 -21.71
N ASN A 73 7.96 -17.43 -21.57
CA ASN A 73 6.84 -18.05 -22.27
C ASN A 73 5.51 -17.39 -21.89
N MET A 74 5.27 -17.16 -20.58
CA MET A 74 4.06 -16.50 -20.11
C MET A 74 3.97 -15.05 -20.60
N ILE A 75 5.10 -14.32 -20.59
CA ILE A 75 5.15 -12.96 -21.16
C ILE A 75 4.76 -12.98 -22.65
N SER A 76 5.26 -13.97 -23.40
CA SER A 76 4.93 -14.12 -24.82
C SER A 76 3.45 -14.42 -25.05
N GLU A 77 2.84 -15.25 -24.21
CA GLU A 77 1.40 -15.56 -24.27
C GLU A 77 0.52 -14.36 -23.89
N MET A 78 0.94 -13.54 -22.93
CA MET A 78 0.20 -12.36 -22.50
C MET A 78 0.31 -11.18 -23.48
N ARG A 79 1.40 -11.10 -24.24
CA ARG A 79 1.70 -9.97 -25.14
C ARG A 79 0.60 -9.61 -26.13
N PRO A 80 -0.09 -10.56 -26.80
CA PRO A 80 -1.19 -10.25 -27.74
C PRO A 80 -2.37 -9.55 -27.08
N TYR A 81 -2.53 -9.67 -25.76
CA TYR A 81 -3.62 -9.07 -24.98
C TYR A 81 -3.25 -7.71 -24.38
N SER A 82 -2.04 -7.20 -24.66
CA SER A 82 -1.64 -5.89 -24.18
C SER A 82 -2.41 -4.78 -24.90
N MET A 83 -2.91 -3.81 -24.13
CA MET A 83 -3.72 -2.72 -24.65
C MET A 83 -2.85 -1.54 -25.13
N GLY A 84 -2.51 -1.54 -26.43
CA GLY A 84 -1.87 -0.41 -27.10
C GLY A 84 -0.40 -0.19 -26.74
N SER A 85 0.14 0.95 -27.19
CA SER A 85 1.52 1.35 -26.98
C SER A 85 1.68 2.22 -25.73
N ILE A 86 2.75 2.01 -24.98
CA ILE A 86 3.12 2.91 -23.91
C ILE A 86 3.71 4.20 -24.52
N ASN A 87 3.22 5.36 -24.05
CA ASN A 87 3.77 6.64 -24.45
C ASN A 87 5.28 6.70 -24.17
N ALA A 88 6.06 7.20 -25.14
CA ALA A 88 7.52 7.22 -25.04
C ALA A 88 8.04 8.01 -23.83
N LEU A 89 7.42 9.15 -23.50
CA LEU A 89 7.81 9.95 -22.33
C LEU A 89 7.54 9.20 -21.04
N VAL A 90 6.41 8.49 -20.95
CA VAL A 90 6.05 7.65 -19.81
C VAL A 90 7.05 6.51 -19.63
N LYS A 91 7.46 5.86 -20.72
CA LYS A 91 8.50 4.81 -20.70
C LYS A 91 9.82 5.33 -20.14
N TRP A 92 10.29 6.48 -20.63
CA TRP A 92 11.55 7.05 -20.15
C TRP A 92 11.45 7.59 -18.73
N GLY A 93 10.30 8.13 -18.32
CA GLY A 93 10.02 8.45 -16.92
C GLY A 93 10.13 7.24 -15.99
N GLY A 94 9.60 6.08 -16.43
CA GLY A 94 9.76 4.81 -15.72
C GLY A 94 11.22 4.37 -15.61
N VAL A 95 11.98 4.44 -16.71
CA VAL A 95 13.41 4.08 -16.72
C VAL A 95 14.20 5.00 -15.77
N ALA A 96 13.96 6.30 -15.80
CA ALA A 96 14.61 7.25 -14.89
C ALA A 96 14.28 6.93 -13.43
N SER A 97 13.01 6.66 -13.13
CA SER A 97 12.57 6.30 -11.78
C SER A 97 13.23 5.00 -11.26
N LEU A 98 13.38 3.98 -12.11
CA LEU A 98 14.06 2.73 -11.70
C LEU A 98 15.54 2.93 -11.36
N LYS A 99 16.18 3.92 -11.98
CA LYS A 99 17.59 4.26 -11.72
C LYS A 99 17.79 5.15 -10.49
N ASP A 100 16.77 5.89 -10.08
CA ASP A 100 16.83 6.82 -8.94
C ASP A 100 16.49 6.11 -7.63
N THR A 101 17.36 5.21 -7.23
CA THR A 101 17.21 4.46 -5.97
C THR A 101 17.31 5.35 -4.73
N ALA A 102 18.05 6.47 -4.84
CA ALA A 102 18.19 7.43 -3.74
C ALA A 102 16.86 8.15 -3.46
N ALA A 103 16.16 8.64 -4.49
CA ALA A 103 14.84 9.24 -4.33
C ALA A 103 13.81 8.22 -3.78
N GLN A 104 13.86 6.97 -4.25
CA GLN A 104 12.98 5.93 -3.72
C GLN A 104 13.24 5.66 -2.23
N ALA A 105 14.51 5.60 -1.80
CA ALA A 105 14.87 5.41 -0.40
C ALA A 105 14.41 6.59 0.48
N ASP A 106 14.55 7.82 0.01
CA ASP A 106 14.09 9.02 0.69
C ASP A 106 12.56 9.03 0.85
N VAL A 107 11.83 8.75 -0.21
CA VAL A 107 10.35 8.64 -0.17
C VAL A 107 9.91 7.52 0.79
N LYS A 108 10.54 6.33 0.71
CA LYS A 108 10.28 5.23 1.65
C LYS A 108 10.43 5.71 3.09
N LYS A 109 11.59 6.32 3.41
CA LYS A 109 11.88 6.79 4.76
C LYS A 109 10.84 7.80 5.26
N LYS A 110 10.53 8.83 4.47
CA LYS A 110 9.54 9.86 4.82
C LYS A 110 8.16 9.24 5.09
N VAL A 111 7.70 8.35 4.22
CA VAL A 111 6.40 7.67 4.38
C VAL A 111 6.39 6.82 5.65
N MET A 112 7.44 6.05 5.92
CA MET A 112 7.54 5.20 7.12
C MET A 112 7.53 6.03 8.40
N ASP A 113 8.33 7.09 8.46
CA ASP A 113 8.43 7.96 9.64
C ASP A 113 7.09 8.64 9.95
N LEU A 114 6.44 9.19 8.92
CA LEU A 114 5.13 9.84 9.07
C LEU A 114 4.03 8.83 9.42
N ARG A 115 4.04 7.64 8.84
CA ARG A 115 3.11 6.56 9.19
C ARG A 115 3.27 6.17 10.65
N LYS A 116 4.50 5.90 11.10
CA LYS A 116 4.81 5.56 12.50
C LYS A 116 4.35 6.66 13.46
N LYS A 117 4.70 7.92 13.17
CA LYS A 117 4.27 9.07 14.00
C LYS A 117 2.75 9.15 14.07
N THR A 118 2.08 9.16 12.93
CA THR A 118 0.61 9.37 12.88
C THR A 118 -0.15 8.22 13.56
N THR A 119 0.24 6.97 13.31
CA THR A 119 -0.41 5.83 13.97
C THR A 119 -0.17 5.82 15.49
N ALA A 120 1.03 6.21 15.95
CA ALA A 120 1.33 6.35 17.37
C ALA A 120 0.47 7.46 18.02
N ASP A 121 0.36 8.62 17.36
CA ASP A 121 -0.47 9.75 17.85
C ASP A 121 -1.95 9.36 17.98
N LEU A 122 -2.51 8.64 16.98
CA LEU A 122 -3.90 8.18 17.02
C LEU A 122 -4.10 7.07 18.07
N THR A 123 -3.15 6.16 18.21
CA THR A 123 -3.19 5.11 19.22
C THR A 123 -3.13 5.69 20.64
N ALA A 124 -2.28 6.68 20.86
CA ALA A 124 -2.23 7.41 22.13
C ALA A 124 -3.53 8.18 22.41
N TYR A 125 -4.24 8.60 21.35
CA TYR A 125 -5.53 9.27 21.45
C TYR A 125 -6.72 8.28 21.65
N GLY A 126 -6.44 6.97 21.68
CA GLY A 126 -7.40 5.90 21.96
C GLY A 126 -8.04 5.25 20.73
N TYR A 127 -7.45 5.42 19.54
CA TYR A 127 -7.95 4.82 18.29
C TYR A 127 -7.03 3.72 17.78
N GLU A 128 -7.59 2.57 17.49
CA GLU A 128 -6.86 1.42 16.97
C GLU A 128 -6.51 1.63 15.49
N CYS A 129 -5.23 1.48 15.16
CA CYS A 129 -4.73 1.49 13.79
C CYS A 129 -4.30 0.09 13.38
N ILE A 130 -4.77 -0.37 12.22
CA ILE A 130 -4.33 -1.65 11.66
C ILE A 130 -2.88 -1.51 11.20
N PRO A 131 -1.97 -2.41 11.61
CA PRO A 131 -0.58 -2.40 11.17
C PRO A 131 -0.46 -2.42 9.64
N SER A 132 0.37 -1.54 9.10
CA SER A 132 0.52 -1.37 7.65
C SER A 132 1.98 -1.19 7.25
N GLU A 133 2.35 -1.80 6.12
CA GLU A 133 3.63 -1.63 5.44
C GLU A 133 3.48 -0.86 4.12
N THR A 134 2.37 -0.16 3.92
CA THR A 134 2.11 0.61 2.70
C THR A 134 2.21 2.13 2.95
N ASN A 135 1.92 2.93 1.94
CA ASN A 135 1.80 4.38 2.09
C ASN A 135 0.40 4.83 2.59
N PHE A 136 -0.30 3.94 3.28
CA PHE A 136 -1.57 4.22 3.96
C PHE A 136 -1.75 3.28 5.15
N PHE A 137 -2.69 3.58 6.03
CA PHE A 137 -3.15 2.70 7.09
C PHE A 137 -4.67 2.81 7.25
N MET A 138 -5.26 1.88 8.01
CA MET A 138 -6.67 1.91 8.40
C MET A 138 -6.76 2.22 9.89
N VAL A 139 -7.69 3.10 10.26
CA VAL A 139 -7.99 3.41 11.66
C VAL A 139 -9.46 3.09 11.96
N SER A 140 -9.71 2.37 13.06
CA SER A 140 -11.07 2.06 13.53
C SER A 140 -11.68 3.31 14.15
N ILE A 141 -12.74 3.82 13.52
CA ILE A 141 -13.46 5.03 13.98
C ILE A 141 -14.76 4.73 14.71
N GLY A 142 -15.23 3.47 14.66
CA GLY A 142 -16.39 3.01 15.43
C GLY A 142 -17.75 3.52 14.95
N ARG A 143 -17.80 4.21 13.81
CA ARG A 143 -19.04 4.67 13.16
C ARG A 143 -18.87 4.61 11.63
N GLU A 144 -19.98 4.67 10.91
CA GLU A 144 -19.99 4.61 9.45
C GLU A 144 -19.11 5.69 8.83
N ILE A 145 -18.26 5.26 7.87
CA ILE A 145 -17.24 6.12 7.25
C ILE A 145 -17.84 7.21 6.33
N GLN A 146 -18.98 6.96 5.69
CA GLN A 146 -19.49 7.89 4.67
C GLN A 146 -19.78 9.29 5.24
N PRO A 147 -20.50 9.46 6.37
CA PRO A 147 -20.68 10.79 6.99
C PRO A 147 -19.35 11.42 7.43
N VAL A 148 -18.41 10.60 7.90
CA VAL A 148 -17.09 11.06 8.35
C VAL A 148 -16.28 11.66 7.20
N ILE A 149 -16.35 11.09 6.02
CA ILE A 149 -15.70 11.66 4.81
C ILE A 149 -16.19 13.09 4.57
N ASP A 150 -17.47 13.35 4.73
CA ASP A 150 -18.05 14.68 4.53
C ASP A 150 -17.63 15.66 5.64
N GLU A 151 -17.55 15.20 6.89
CA GLU A 151 -17.00 16.00 8.00
C GLU A 151 -15.54 16.41 7.76
N PHE A 152 -14.69 15.49 7.28
CA PHE A 152 -13.31 15.82 6.90
C PHE A 152 -13.25 16.78 5.70
N ARG A 153 -14.09 16.55 4.69
CA ARG A 153 -14.19 17.43 3.52
C ARG A 153 -14.56 18.85 3.90
N ALA A 154 -15.49 19.04 4.86
CA ALA A 154 -15.84 20.36 5.39
C ALA A 154 -14.65 21.06 6.04
N LYS A 155 -13.67 20.31 6.57
CA LYS A 155 -12.40 20.82 7.10
C LYS A 155 -11.29 20.92 6.05
N LYS A 156 -11.61 20.73 4.76
CA LYS A 156 -10.67 20.73 3.64
C LYS A 156 -9.56 19.67 3.77
N VAL A 157 -9.90 18.55 4.39
CA VAL A 157 -9.06 17.35 4.48
C VAL A 157 -9.73 16.21 3.72
N MET A 158 -9.01 15.59 2.79
CA MET A 158 -9.52 14.46 2.02
C MET A 158 -9.01 13.15 2.63
N VAL A 159 -9.92 12.26 2.96
CA VAL A 159 -9.62 10.90 3.43
C VAL A 159 -10.02 9.86 2.37
N GLY A 160 -9.64 8.60 2.57
CA GLY A 160 -9.90 7.54 1.60
C GLY A 160 -11.41 7.24 1.44
N ARG A 161 -11.76 6.64 0.29
CA ARG A 161 -13.12 6.14 0.04
C ARG A 161 -13.49 5.02 1.02
N PRO A 162 -14.78 4.67 1.16
CA PRO A 162 -15.19 3.47 1.89
C PRO A 162 -14.54 2.19 1.33
N PHE A 163 -14.29 1.23 2.22
CA PHE A 163 -13.71 -0.09 1.89
C PHE A 163 -14.57 -1.22 2.48
N PRO A 164 -15.73 -1.55 1.88
CA PRO A 164 -16.52 -2.68 2.35
C PRO A 164 -15.71 -3.99 2.35
N PRO A 165 -15.87 -4.85 3.36
CA PRO A 165 -16.85 -4.76 4.46
C PRO A 165 -16.41 -3.86 5.63
N MET A 166 -15.27 -3.17 5.56
CA MET A 166 -14.71 -2.36 6.65
C MET A 166 -15.34 -0.95 6.69
N THR A 167 -16.65 -0.86 6.81
CA THR A 167 -17.39 0.42 6.73
C THR A 167 -17.22 1.33 7.93
N THR A 168 -16.68 0.80 9.04
CA THR A 168 -16.37 1.56 10.26
C THR A 168 -14.88 1.89 10.42
N HIS A 169 -14.12 1.71 9.35
CA HIS A 169 -12.70 2.02 9.31
C HIS A 169 -12.43 3.11 8.27
N MET A 170 -11.56 4.03 8.62
CA MET A 170 -11.12 5.09 7.73
C MET A 170 -9.73 4.77 7.18
N ARG A 171 -9.59 4.81 5.85
CA ARG A 171 -8.29 4.74 5.20
C ARG A 171 -7.63 6.12 5.18
N VAL A 172 -6.41 6.18 5.69
CA VAL A 172 -5.59 7.38 5.72
C VAL A 172 -4.36 7.15 4.84
N SER A 173 -4.24 7.89 3.74
CA SER A 173 -3.03 7.89 2.92
C SER A 173 -2.00 8.85 3.54
N ILE A 174 -0.73 8.42 3.54
CA ILE A 174 0.36 9.25 4.06
C ILE A 174 0.71 10.29 3.00
N GLY A 175 0.58 11.55 3.37
CA GLY A 175 0.98 12.73 2.60
C GLY A 175 2.27 13.34 3.12
N THR A 176 2.43 14.65 2.92
CA THR A 176 3.52 15.43 3.51
C THR A 176 3.35 15.61 5.02
N ALA A 177 4.40 16.05 5.72
CA ALA A 177 4.32 16.31 7.16
C ALA A 177 3.20 17.31 7.49
N GLU A 178 3.10 18.39 6.72
CA GLU A 178 2.05 19.40 6.88
C GLU A 178 0.65 18.82 6.68
N GLU A 179 0.45 17.98 5.66
CA GLU A 179 -0.84 17.33 5.40
C GLU A 179 -1.21 16.38 6.54
N MET A 180 -0.25 15.63 7.08
CA MET A 180 -0.49 14.72 8.20
C MET A 180 -0.78 15.48 9.51
N ASP A 181 -0.15 16.62 9.74
CA ASP A 181 -0.46 17.47 10.89
C ASP A 181 -1.86 18.09 10.77
N ARG A 182 -2.27 18.55 9.57
CA ARG A 182 -3.64 19.01 9.28
C ARG A 182 -4.66 17.89 9.47
N PHE A 183 -4.37 16.68 8.98
CA PHE A 183 -5.21 15.51 9.19
C PHE A 183 -5.38 15.22 10.68
N THR A 184 -4.29 15.15 11.45
CA THR A 184 -4.31 14.85 12.88
C THR A 184 -5.11 15.88 13.67
N LYS A 185 -4.97 17.17 13.32
CA LYS A 185 -5.78 18.25 13.90
C LYS A 185 -7.26 18.06 13.61
N ALA A 186 -7.64 17.87 12.34
CA ALA A 186 -9.02 17.64 11.94
C ALA A 186 -9.61 16.39 12.60
N PHE A 187 -8.82 15.33 12.72
CA PHE A 187 -9.21 14.11 13.41
C PHE A 187 -9.62 14.39 14.87
N LYS A 188 -8.79 15.11 15.62
CA LYS A 188 -9.04 15.45 17.02
C LYS A 188 -10.23 16.40 17.22
N GLU A 189 -10.57 17.19 16.22
CA GLU A 189 -11.76 18.06 16.24
C GLU A 189 -13.05 17.26 15.95
N ILE A 190 -12.99 16.21 15.13
CA ILE A 190 -14.15 15.37 14.76
C ILE A 190 -14.40 14.26 15.79
N PHE A 191 -13.34 13.74 16.37
CA PHE A 191 -13.38 12.60 17.27
C PHE A 191 -12.87 12.98 18.66
N PRO A 192 -13.63 12.65 19.74
CA PRO A 192 -13.15 12.85 21.11
C PRO A 192 -12.03 11.86 21.45
N ALA A 193 -11.17 12.22 22.40
CA ALA A 193 -10.23 11.28 22.98
C ALA A 193 -10.98 10.12 23.63
N LYS A 194 -10.53 8.88 23.37
CA LYS A 194 -11.07 7.70 24.04
C LYS A 194 -10.17 7.33 25.22
N THR A 195 -10.77 7.18 26.39
CA THR A 195 -10.07 6.60 27.53
C THR A 195 -9.69 5.15 27.19
N ARG A 196 -8.42 4.76 27.32
CA ARG A 196 -8.07 3.34 27.21
C ARG A 196 -8.85 2.57 28.27
N GLN A 197 -9.81 1.75 27.88
CA GLN A 197 -10.23 0.66 28.75
C GLN A 197 -9.01 -0.25 28.90
N THR A 198 -8.32 -0.15 30.01
CA THR A 198 -7.42 -1.22 30.47
C THR A 198 -8.28 -2.47 30.50
N ALA A 199 -7.96 -3.45 29.65
CA ALA A 199 -8.51 -4.79 29.80
C ALA A 199 -8.13 -5.24 31.21
N ALA A 200 -9.09 -5.06 32.14
CA ALA A 200 -9.04 -5.67 33.45
C ALA A 200 -9.16 -7.17 33.19
N GLY A 201 -8.19 -7.91 33.71
CA GLY A 201 -7.97 -9.32 33.46
C GLY A 201 -9.20 -10.19 33.75
N ILE A 202 -9.28 -11.23 32.98
CA ILE A 202 -9.82 -12.52 33.40
C ILE A 202 -8.68 -13.54 33.28
#